data_2d0b29f3c4da1a2dea180fd75c236586
#
_entry.id   2d0b29f3c4da1a2dea180fd75c236586
#
_cell.length_a   1.000
_cell.length_b   1.000
_cell.length_c   1.000
_cell.angle_alpha   90.00
_cell.angle_beta   90.00
_cell.angle_gamma   90.00
#
_symmetry.space_group_name_H-M   'P 1'
#
loop_
_entity.id
_entity.type
_entity.pdbx_description
1 polymer ?
#
loop_
_entity_poly.entity_id
_entity_poly.type
_entity_poly.pdbx_seq_one_letter_code
_entity_poly.pdbx_strand_id
1 'polypeptide(L)'
;MTSHRAGGRRPAAPVAAATAVALPLAGLALLLGFPRLDLHWAHHPAHFWLVLATAAVSSVLAYTTGDAAARRGDARLSHVSLAFLASAGFLGLHALATPGVLLATSNVGFAVATPVGVAIGSLFALRSTTEVAGAAAVAEVALARRLRWGLLAVMALWAAVSLLGLPPLDGPPAQMESVPVVLAVPAVVLYAVASWRYAHLWRARREGVLLAVCTAYILLAEALVAMALAPTWRVSWWEWHVLLLVAFGLVAVGARRSWHEERFAALYLEDTTAGHREASVLFADLQGFTTFSEDHPSAEVTA
;
A
#
# COMPACT_ATOMS: atom_id res chain seq x y z
N MET A 1 26.31 23.09 -35.75
CA MET A 1 26.52 22.34 -34.46
C MET A 1 25.82 23.09 -33.36
N THR A 2 24.55 22.77 -33.11
CA THR A 2 23.74 23.34 -32.02
C THR A 2 23.52 22.24 -31.01
N SER A 3 24.21 22.32 -29.87
CA SER A 3 24.06 21.38 -28.76
C SER A 3 22.68 21.57 -28.09
N HIS A 4 21.75 20.67 -28.30
CA HIS A 4 20.56 20.55 -27.50
C HIS A 4 20.99 20.19 -26.06
N ARG A 5 21.00 21.18 -25.16
CA ARG A 5 21.02 20.94 -23.71
C ARG A 5 19.72 20.22 -23.37
N ALA A 6 19.81 18.92 -23.11
CA ALA A 6 18.75 18.16 -22.44
C ALA A 6 18.55 18.78 -21.06
N GLY A 7 17.48 19.57 -20.92
CA GLY A 7 17.03 20.10 -19.63
C GLY A 7 16.70 18.94 -18.69
N GLY A 8 17.59 18.66 -17.76
CA GLY A 8 17.40 17.66 -16.73
C GLY A 8 16.20 18.01 -15.86
N ARG A 9 15.04 17.44 -16.14
CA ARG A 9 13.91 17.45 -15.21
C ARG A 9 14.37 16.72 -13.96
N ARG A 10 14.64 17.47 -12.88
CA ARG A 10 14.84 16.88 -11.55
C ARG A 10 13.63 16.01 -11.25
N PRO A 11 13.82 14.81 -10.72
CA PRO A 11 12.72 13.91 -10.48
C PRO A 11 11.81 14.49 -9.39
N ALA A 12 10.61 14.94 -9.76
CA ALA A 12 9.60 15.46 -8.84
C ALA A 12 9.12 14.39 -7.82
N ALA A 13 9.13 13.13 -8.23
CA ALA A 13 8.64 12.01 -7.41
C ALA A 13 9.40 11.80 -6.07
N PRO A 14 10.74 11.76 -6.00
CA PRO A 14 11.44 11.59 -4.71
C PRO A 14 11.30 12.81 -3.80
N VAL A 15 11.17 14.02 -4.34
CA VAL A 15 10.90 15.21 -3.53
C VAL A 15 9.50 15.12 -2.92
N ALA A 16 8.49 14.76 -3.72
CA ALA A 16 7.13 14.56 -3.21
C ALA A 16 7.07 13.46 -2.14
N ALA A 17 7.79 12.35 -2.34
CA ALA A 17 7.89 11.27 -1.36
C ALA A 17 8.54 11.75 -0.04
N ALA A 18 9.65 12.49 -0.13
CA ALA A 18 10.32 13.06 1.04
C ALA A 18 9.42 14.05 1.81
N THR A 19 8.68 14.90 1.08
CA THR A 19 7.71 15.82 1.69
C THR A 19 6.56 15.07 2.35
N ALA A 20 6.03 14.03 1.70
CA ALA A 20 4.93 13.22 2.24
C ALA A 20 5.32 12.50 3.54
N VAL A 21 6.60 12.21 3.74
CA VAL A 21 7.15 11.61 4.97
C VAL A 21 7.46 12.69 6.01
N ALA A 22 8.16 13.77 5.64
CA ALA A 22 8.63 14.75 6.62
C ALA A 22 7.49 15.60 7.22
N LEU A 23 6.46 15.90 6.43
CA LEU A 23 5.37 16.80 6.84
C LEU A 23 4.52 16.23 7.99
N PRO A 24 4.10 14.95 7.99
CA PRO A 24 3.33 14.38 9.08
C PRO A 24 4.11 14.33 10.38
N LEU A 25 5.37 13.87 10.36
CA LEU A 25 6.21 13.86 11.56
C LEU A 25 6.39 15.24 12.17
N ALA A 26 6.56 16.27 11.33
CA ALA A 26 6.64 17.66 11.78
C ALA A 26 5.29 18.14 12.36
N GLY A 27 4.18 17.73 11.73
CA GLY A 27 2.82 18.02 12.20
C GLY A 27 2.55 17.39 13.57
N LEU A 28 2.84 16.10 13.72
CA LEU A 28 2.70 15.39 14.98
C LEU A 28 3.56 16.02 16.10
N ALA A 29 4.83 16.28 15.81
CA ALA A 29 5.74 16.92 16.76
C ALA A 29 5.25 18.31 17.19
N LEU A 30 4.70 19.09 16.24
CA LEU A 30 4.12 20.41 16.53
C LEU A 30 2.90 20.28 17.44
N LEU A 31 1.96 19.38 17.13
CA LEU A 31 0.72 19.20 17.91
C LEU A 31 1.01 18.68 19.32
N LEU A 32 1.93 17.73 19.46
CA LEU A 32 2.34 17.22 20.77
C LEU A 32 3.14 18.23 21.57
N GLY A 33 3.99 19.06 20.91
CA GLY A 33 4.78 20.12 21.55
C GLY A 33 3.96 21.35 21.95
N PHE A 34 2.85 21.59 21.26
CA PHE A 34 1.95 22.72 21.51
C PHE A 34 0.50 22.26 21.72
N PRO A 35 0.15 21.70 22.89
CA PRO A 35 -1.17 21.11 23.16
C PRO A 35 -2.37 22.03 22.93
N ARG A 36 -2.15 23.36 22.89
CA ARG A 36 -3.18 24.35 22.56
C ARG A 36 -3.61 24.29 21.09
N LEU A 37 -2.78 23.79 20.20
CA LEU A 37 -3.07 23.60 18.78
C LEU A 37 -3.77 22.25 18.54
N ASP A 38 -3.58 21.29 19.43
CA ASP A 38 -4.16 19.95 19.33
C ASP A 38 -5.61 19.95 19.86
N LEU A 39 -6.50 20.52 19.06
CA LEU A 39 -7.90 20.71 19.41
C LEU A 39 -8.64 19.38 19.55
N HIS A 40 -9.57 19.33 20.51
CA HIS A 40 -10.46 18.18 20.66
C HIS A 40 -11.56 18.23 19.60
N TRP A 41 -11.67 17.15 18.81
CA TRP A 41 -12.68 17.01 17.76
C TRP A 41 -13.26 15.58 17.77
N ALA A 42 -14.36 15.41 18.50
CA ALA A 42 -15.09 14.14 18.58
C ALA A 42 -16.36 14.23 17.74
N HIS A 43 -16.42 13.48 16.63
CA HIS A 43 -17.62 13.37 15.80
C HIS A 43 -17.81 11.92 15.36
N HIS A 44 -18.46 11.13 16.24
CA HIS A 44 -18.56 9.67 16.08
C HIS A 44 -19.21 9.23 14.75
N PRO A 45 -20.34 9.80 14.27
CA PRO A 45 -20.89 9.39 12.98
C PRO A 45 -19.97 9.68 11.79
N ALA A 46 -19.31 10.84 11.78
CA ALA A 46 -18.37 11.17 10.69
C ALA A 46 -17.18 10.23 10.70
N HIS A 47 -16.62 9.93 11.88
CA HIS A 47 -15.55 8.96 12.04
C HIS A 47 -15.97 7.59 11.51
N PHE A 48 -17.12 7.07 11.95
CA PHE A 48 -17.64 5.77 11.53
C PHE A 48 -17.69 5.67 10.00
N TRP A 49 -18.40 6.58 9.33
CA TRP A 49 -18.59 6.49 7.89
C TRP A 49 -17.33 6.75 7.08
N LEU A 50 -16.54 7.75 7.45
CA LEU A 50 -15.32 8.10 6.74
C LEU A 50 -14.28 6.98 6.82
N VAL A 51 -14.06 6.47 8.04
CA VAL A 51 -13.04 5.44 8.29
C VAL A 51 -13.49 4.09 7.72
N LEU A 52 -14.78 3.75 7.85
CA LEU A 52 -15.33 2.52 7.27
C LEU A 52 -15.25 2.53 5.74
N ALA A 53 -15.63 3.64 5.09
CA ALA A 53 -15.53 3.77 3.64
C ALA A 53 -14.08 3.66 3.17
N THR A 54 -13.16 4.34 3.83
CA THR A 54 -11.72 4.26 3.55
C THR A 54 -11.21 2.84 3.69
N ALA A 55 -11.55 2.16 4.78
CA ALA A 55 -11.14 0.79 5.05
C ALA A 55 -11.72 -0.19 4.03
N ALA A 56 -13.00 -0.04 3.66
CA ALA A 56 -13.66 -0.89 2.68
C ALA A 56 -12.99 -0.78 1.30
N VAL A 57 -12.82 0.45 0.79
CA VAL A 57 -12.14 0.69 -0.49
C VAL A 57 -10.71 0.16 -0.47
N SER A 58 -9.96 0.44 0.58
CA SER A 58 -8.57 -0.01 0.72
C SER A 58 -8.45 -1.53 0.82
N SER A 59 -9.38 -2.19 1.54
CA SER A 59 -9.42 -3.66 1.64
C SER A 59 -9.73 -4.32 0.29
N VAL A 60 -10.69 -3.76 -0.47
CA VAL A 60 -11.00 -4.25 -1.83
C VAL A 60 -9.81 -4.08 -2.76
N LEU A 61 -9.14 -2.92 -2.72
CA LEU A 61 -7.94 -2.68 -3.52
C LEU A 61 -6.79 -3.63 -3.14
N ALA A 62 -6.55 -3.83 -1.85
CA ALA A 62 -5.54 -4.78 -1.37
C ALA A 62 -5.87 -6.21 -1.80
N TYR A 63 -7.13 -6.64 -1.64
CA TYR A 63 -7.58 -7.97 -2.03
C TYR A 63 -7.42 -8.22 -3.54
N THR A 64 -7.90 -7.29 -4.37
CA THR A 64 -7.82 -7.42 -5.84
C THR A 64 -6.39 -7.36 -6.36
N THR A 65 -5.54 -6.52 -5.75
CA THR A 65 -4.10 -6.46 -6.03
C THR A 65 -3.43 -7.80 -5.71
N GLY A 66 -3.71 -8.39 -4.55
CA GLY A 66 -3.17 -9.68 -4.15
C GLY A 66 -3.65 -10.83 -5.03
N ASP A 67 -4.90 -10.78 -5.49
CA ASP A 67 -5.43 -11.78 -6.42
C ASP A 67 -4.77 -11.68 -7.81
N ALA A 68 -4.56 -10.46 -8.31
CA ALA A 68 -3.82 -10.23 -9.55
C ALA A 68 -2.34 -10.66 -9.44
N ALA A 69 -1.68 -10.36 -8.31
CA ALA A 69 -0.31 -10.79 -8.03
C ALA A 69 -0.20 -12.32 -7.99
N ALA A 70 -1.15 -13.00 -7.35
CA ALA A 70 -1.18 -14.46 -7.28
C ALA A 70 -1.32 -15.11 -8.66
N ARG A 71 -2.17 -14.56 -9.54
CA ARG A 71 -2.30 -15.05 -10.94
C ARG A 71 -1.02 -14.87 -11.75
N ARG A 72 -0.20 -13.87 -11.44
CA ARG A 72 1.07 -13.58 -12.12
C ARG A 72 2.27 -14.29 -11.51
N GLY A 73 2.07 -15.01 -10.39
CA GLY A 73 3.17 -15.64 -9.65
C GLY A 73 4.07 -14.64 -8.91
N ASP A 74 3.60 -13.39 -8.70
CA ASP A 74 4.36 -12.35 -8.01
C ASP A 74 4.24 -12.52 -6.49
N ALA A 75 5.23 -13.18 -5.89
CA ALA A 75 5.30 -13.40 -4.46
C ALA A 75 5.46 -12.09 -3.67
N ARG A 76 6.26 -11.14 -4.17
CA ARG A 76 6.50 -9.85 -3.53
C ARG A 76 5.22 -9.05 -3.40
N LEU A 77 4.52 -8.82 -4.50
CA LEU A 77 3.27 -8.06 -4.53
C LEU A 77 2.15 -8.77 -3.76
N SER A 78 2.16 -10.12 -3.70
CA SER A 78 1.24 -10.90 -2.87
C SER A 78 1.41 -10.57 -1.39
N HIS A 79 2.64 -10.46 -0.87
CA HIS A 79 2.91 -10.08 0.51
C HIS A 79 2.64 -8.59 0.77
N VAL A 80 2.96 -7.69 -0.18
CA VAL A 80 2.57 -6.26 -0.10
C VAL A 80 1.06 -6.15 0.08
N SER A 81 0.28 -6.90 -0.71
CA SER A 81 -1.19 -6.88 -0.59
C SER A 81 -1.68 -7.37 0.76
N LEU A 82 -1.03 -8.38 1.37
CA LEU A 82 -1.36 -8.85 2.72
C LEU A 82 -1.07 -7.79 3.79
N ALA A 83 0.04 -7.05 3.68
CA ALA A 83 0.36 -5.96 4.59
C ALA A 83 -0.73 -4.89 4.58
N PHE A 84 -1.20 -4.52 3.39
CA PHE A 84 -2.27 -3.52 3.23
C PHE A 84 -3.65 -4.08 3.60
N LEU A 85 -3.94 -5.35 3.31
CA LEU A 85 -5.19 -6.01 3.72
C LEU A 85 -5.31 -6.09 5.24
N ALA A 86 -4.22 -6.45 5.94
CA ALA A 86 -4.20 -6.45 7.40
C ALA A 86 -4.47 -5.05 7.96
N SER A 87 -3.73 -4.05 7.51
CA SER A 87 -3.87 -2.67 7.99
C SER A 87 -5.27 -2.11 7.70
N ALA A 88 -5.78 -2.27 6.48
CA ALA A 88 -7.09 -1.75 6.06
C ALA A 88 -8.26 -2.51 6.70
N GLY A 89 -8.16 -3.83 6.80
CA GLY A 89 -9.22 -4.65 7.39
C GLY A 89 -9.40 -4.35 8.88
N PHE A 90 -8.32 -4.27 9.64
CA PHE A 90 -8.40 -3.91 11.06
C PHE A 90 -8.76 -2.42 11.28
N LEU A 91 -8.44 -1.52 10.34
CA LEU A 91 -9.00 -0.17 10.33
C LEU A 91 -10.54 -0.20 10.20
N GLY A 92 -11.07 -1.11 9.37
CA GLY A 92 -12.51 -1.32 9.27
C GLY A 92 -13.12 -1.84 10.57
N LEU A 93 -12.45 -2.77 11.26
CA LEU A 93 -12.89 -3.28 12.57
C LEU A 93 -12.89 -2.16 13.63
N HIS A 94 -11.88 -1.29 13.63
CA HIS A 94 -11.87 -0.09 14.45
C HIS A 94 -13.06 0.82 14.14
N ALA A 95 -13.37 1.06 12.87
CA ALA A 95 -14.52 1.86 12.48
C ALA A 95 -15.84 1.26 12.97
N LEU A 96 -16.04 -0.06 12.80
CA LEU A 96 -17.26 -0.75 13.25
C LEU A 96 -17.47 -0.63 14.76
N ALA A 97 -16.40 -0.61 15.55
CA ALA A 97 -16.48 -0.46 17.00
C ALA A 97 -16.52 1.02 17.47
N THR A 98 -16.75 1.99 16.56
CA THR A 98 -16.92 3.41 16.92
C THR A 98 -18.06 3.57 17.91
N PRO A 99 -17.84 4.22 19.09
CA PRO A 99 -18.88 4.39 20.09
C PRO A 99 -20.03 5.27 19.59
N GLY A 100 -21.24 4.97 20.08
CA GLY A 100 -22.43 5.75 19.73
C GLY A 100 -23.00 5.48 18.33
N VAL A 101 -22.51 4.44 17.61
CA VAL A 101 -23.07 4.00 16.30
C VAL A 101 -23.59 2.56 16.41
N LEU A 102 -22.72 1.55 16.39
CA LEU A 102 -23.10 0.15 16.59
C LEU A 102 -22.96 -0.28 18.05
N LEU A 103 -22.00 0.29 18.76
CA LEU A 103 -21.77 0.06 20.18
C LEU A 103 -22.13 1.31 20.98
N ALA A 104 -22.72 1.13 22.17
CA ALA A 104 -23.05 2.26 23.05
C ALA A 104 -21.78 2.96 23.57
N THR A 105 -20.74 2.20 23.88
CA THR A 105 -19.45 2.68 24.40
C THR A 105 -18.31 2.05 23.62
N SER A 106 -17.13 2.71 23.65
CA SER A 106 -15.92 2.11 23.09
C SER A 106 -15.44 0.94 23.94
N ASN A 107 -14.94 -0.10 23.28
CA ASN A 107 -14.35 -1.27 23.93
C ASN A 107 -12.87 -1.42 23.53
N VAL A 108 -12.20 -2.44 24.09
CA VAL A 108 -10.83 -2.81 23.73
C VAL A 108 -10.70 -3.03 22.21
N GLY A 109 -11.71 -3.67 21.58
CA GLY A 109 -11.72 -3.91 20.14
C GLY A 109 -11.59 -2.63 19.31
N PHE A 110 -12.23 -1.53 19.73
CA PHE A 110 -12.04 -0.21 19.11
C PHE A 110 -10.60 0.30 19.28
N ALA A 111 -10.07 0.26 20.51
CA ALA A 111 -8.78 0.88 20.80
C ALA A 111 -7.59 0.18 20.12
N VAL A 112 -7.60 -1.16 20.06
CA VAL A 112 -6.42 -1.93 19.64
C VAL A 112 -6.52 -2.53 18.24
N ALA A 113 -7.67 -2.48 17.56
CA ALA A 113 -7.83 -3.09 16.24
C ALA A 113 -6.79 -2.55 15.24
N THR A 114 -6.75 -1.25 15.01
CA THR A 114 -5.84 -0.67 14.01
C THR A 114 -4.37 -0.90 14.34
N PRO A 115 -3.87 -0.65 15.57
CA PRO A 115 -2.48 -0.97 15.94
C PRO A 115 -2.12 -2.43 15.68
N VAL A 116 -3.00 -3.37 16.00
CA VAL A 116 -2.79 -4.81 15.73
C VAL A 116 -2.70 -5.07 14.24
N GLY A 117 -3.63 -4.54 13.44
CA GLY A 117 -3.62 -4.74 11.99
C GLY A 117 -2.38 -4.19 11.31
N VAL A 118 -1.94 -3.00 11.70
CA VAL A 118 -0.72 -2.37 11.14
C VAL A 118 0.54 -3.13 11.61
N ALA A 119 0.57 -3.62 12.85
CA ALA A 119 1.66 -4.46 13.34
C ALA A 119 1.74 -5.80 12.59
N ILE A 120 0.62 -6.49 12.36
CA ILE A 120 0.57 -7.68 11.50
C ILE A 120 1.06 -7.33 10.09
N GLY A 121 0.64 -6.19 9.56
CA GLY A 121 1.08 -5.68 8.26
C GLY A 121 2.59 -5.55 8.15
N SER A 122 3.29 -5.16 9.23
CA SER A 122 4.75 -5.00 9.24
C SER A 122 5.51 -6.32 9.00
N LEU A 123 4.97 -7.45 9.45
CA LEU A 123 5.53 -8.78 9.20
C LEU A 123 5.46 -9.13 7.71
N PHE A 124 4.31 -8.87 7.07
CA PHE A 124 4.15 -9.07 5.64
C PHE A 124 4.99 -8.07 4.83
N ALA A 125 5.10 -6.82 5.29
CA ALA A 125 5.96 -5.81 4.70
C ALA A 125 7.42 -6.27 4.67
N LEU A 126 7.94 -6.78 5.77
CA LEU A 126 9.29 -7.34 5.80
C LEU A 126 9.42 -8.57 4.88
N ARG A 127 8.44 -9.48 4.90
CA ARG A 127 8.46 -10.67 4.04
C ARG A 127 8.46 -10.31 2.57
N SER A 128 7.74 -9.26 2.17
CA SER A 128 7.67 -8.77 0.78
C SER A 128 9.03 -8.33 0.21
N THR A 129 10.01 -8.05 1.07
CA THR A 129 11.35 -7.62 0.63
C THR A 129 12.26 -8.77 0.21
N THR A 130 11.87 -10.01 0.48
CA THR A 130 12.68 -11.21 0.16
C THR A 130 12.54 -11.54 -1.32
N GLU A 131 13.66 -11.73 -1.98
CA GLU A 131 13.68 -12.21 -3.36
C GLU A 131 13.56 -13.72 -3.40
N VAL A 132 12.57 -14.21 -4.13
CA VAL A 132 12.32 -15.62 -4.35
C VAL A 132 12.07 -15.85 -5.82
N ALA A 133 12.52 -17.00 -6.34
CA ALA A 133 12.37 -17.36 -7.74
C ALA A 133 12.01 -18.85 -7.90
N GLY A 134 11.57 -19.24 -9.07
CA GLY A 134 11.27 -20.64 -9.40
C GLY A 134 10.23 -21.27 -8.45
N ALA A 135 10.47 -22.48 -8.00
CA ALA A 135 9.57 -23.25 -7.14
C ALA A 135 9.29 -22.54 -5.79
N ALA A 136 10.27 -21.79 -5.25
CA ALA A 136 10.10 -21.03 -4.02
C ALA A 136 9.08 -19.88 -4.20
N ALA A 137 9.07 -19.19 -5.33
CA ALA A 137 8.08 -18.16 -5.61
C ALA A 137 6.65 -18.73 -5.68
N VAL A 138 6.48 -19.90 -6.31
CA VAL A 138 5.18 -20.60 -6.36
C VAL A 138 4.71 -20.97 -4.95
N ALA A 139 5.60 -21.51 -4.12
CA ALA A 139 5.29 -21.84 -2.74
C ALA A 139 4.89 -20.61 -1.91
N GLU A 140 5.60 -19.49 -2.08
CA GLU A 140 5.29 -18.22 -1.41
C GLU A 140 3.93 -17.65 -1.82
N VAL A 141 3.58 -17.67 -3.09
CA VAL A 141 2.26 -17.24 -3.57
C VAL A 141 1.16 -18.13 -2.99
N ALA A 142 1.38 -19.46 -2.93
CA ALA A 142 0.44 -20.39 -2.32
C ALA A 142 0.28 -20.12 -0.81
N LEU A 143 1.38 -19.82 -0.10
CA LEU A 143 1.37 -19.42 1.30
C LEU A 143 0.61 -18.11 1.50
N ALA A 144 0.91 -17.08 0.72
CA ALA A 144 0.23 -15.78 0.79
C ALA A 144 -1.30 -15.92 0.60
N ARG A 145 -1.73 -16.81 -0.31
CA ARG A 145 -3.16 -17.09 -0.50
C ARG A 145 -3.80 -17.76 0.72
N ARG A 146 -3.11 -18.69 1.38
CA ARG A 146 -3.60 -19.31 2.63
C ARG A 146 -3.65 -18.30 3.77
N LEU A 147 -2.61 -17.48 3.92
CA LEU A 147 -2.53 -16.42 4.92
C LEU A 147 -3.63 -15.37 4.73
N ARG A 148 -4.01 -15.05 3.48
CA ARG A 148 -5.14 -14.17 3.18
C ARG A 148 -6.44 -14.69 3.78
N TRP A 149 -6.77 -15.97 3.59
CA TRP A 149 -7.97 -16.56 4.17
C TRP A 149 -7.90 -16.66 5.69
N GLY A 150 -6.74 -16.99 6.24
CA GLY A 150 -6.51 -16.96 7.69
C GLY A 150 -6.72 -15.56 8.28
N LEU A 151 -6.20 -14.53 7.60
CA LEU A 151 -6.37 -13.14 8.01
C LEU A 151 -7.84 -12.71 7.98
N LEU A 152 -8.58 -13.04 6.92
CA LEU A 152 -10.01 -12.76 6.83
C LEU A 152 -10.81 -13.49 7.92
N ALA A 153 -10.46 -14.74 8.25
CA ALA A 153 -11.08 -15.48 9.33
C ALA A 153 -10.82 -14.83 10.71
N VAL A 154 -9.58 -14.38 10.96
CA VAL A 154 -9.23 -13.64 12.19
C VAL A 154 -10.00 -12.33 12.28
N MET A 155 -10.11 -11.58 11.18
CA MET A 155 -10.91 -10.35 11.15
C MET A 155 -12.39 -10.61 11.43
N ALA A 156 -12.98 -11.65 10.83
CA ALA A 156 -14.37 -12.01 11.08
C ALA A 156 -14.61 -12.42 12.56
N LEU A 157 -13.69 -13.19 13.13
CA LEU A 157 -13.72 -13.54 14.55
C LEU A 157 -13.58 -12.31 15.44
N TRP A 158 -12.64 -11.42 15.13
CA TRP A 158 -12.45 -10.15 15.85
C TRP A 158 -13.72 -9.29 15.82
N ALA A 159 -14.33 -9.14 14.65
CA ALA A 159 -15.58 -8.42 14.50
C ALA A 159 -16.68 -9.02 15.40
N ALA A 160 -16.85 -10.34 15.34
CA ALA A 160 -17.84 -11.03 16.15
C ALA A 160 -17.61 -10.82 17.66
N VAL A 161 -16.39 -11.04 18.14
CA VAL A 161 -16.04 -10.89 19.57
C VAL A 161 -16.21 -9.44 20.03
N SER A 162 -15.75 -8.46 19.24
CA SER A 162 -15.83 -7.03 19.58
C SER A 162 -17.28 -6.52 19.57
N LEU A 163 -18.06 -6.84 18.52
CA LEU A 163 -19.43 -6.33 18.38
C LEU A 163 -20.43 -7.02 19.31
N LEU A 164 -20.19 -8.29 19.66
CA LEU A 164 -21.00 -9.02 20.65
C LEU A 164 -20.62 -8.70 22.10
N GLY A 165 -19.56 -7.88 22.32
CA GLY A 165 -19.09 -7.55 23.65
C GLY A 165 -18.61 -8.78 24.42
N LEU A 166 -17.78 -9.61 23.79
CA LEU A 166 -17.24 -10.82 24.39
C LEU A 166 -15.78 -10.64 24.84
N PRO A 167 -15.34 -11.31 25.93
CA PRO A 167 -13.94 -11.34 26.29
C PRO A 167 -13.06 -11.90 25.17
N PRO A 168 -11.86 -11.37 24.95
CA PRO A 168 -11.16 -10.33 25.73
C PRO A 168 -11.35 -8.90 25.21
N LEU A 169 -12.30 -8.64 24.27
CA LEU A 169 -12.45 -7.34 23.62
C LEU A 169 -13.58 -6.46 24.21
N ASP A 170 -14.31 -6.95 25.19
CA ASP A 170 -15.45 -6.29 25.85
C ASP A 170 -15.04 -5.20 26.86
N GLY A 171 -13.80 -5.25 27.37
CA GLY A 171 -13.32 -4.36 28.40
C GLY A 171 -13.22 -2.89 27.95
N PRO A 172 -13.11 -1.94 28.90
CA PRO A 172 -12.89 -0.54 28.58
C PRO A 172 -11.49 -0.33 27.96
N PRO A 173 -11.32 0.65 27.01
CA PRO A 173 -10.05 0.91 26.32
C PRO A 173 -8.85 1.12 27.25
N ALA A 174 -9.08 1.70 28.44
CA ALA A 174 -8.05 1.95 29.45
C ALA A 174 -7.28 0.70 29.88
N GLN A 175 -7.87 -0.50 29.79
CA GLN A 175 -7.18 -1.74 30.11
C GLN A 175 -6.03 -2.08 29.15
N MET A 176 -6.02 -1.48 27.97
CA MET A 176 -5.08 -1.79 26.87
C MET A 176 -4.34 -0.55 26.34
N GLU A 177 -4.20 0.51 27.16
CA GLU A 177 -3.52 1.76 26.79
C GLU A 177 -2.06 1.55 26.37
N SER A 178 -1.38 0.55 26.96
CA SER A 178 0.02 0.23 26.61
C SER A 178 0.17 -0.55 25.29
N VAL A 179 -0.90 -1.19 24.80
CA VAL A 179 -0.81 -2.09 23.63
C VAL A 179 -0.33 -1.36 22.38
N PRO A 180 -0.84 -0.16 22.02
CA PRO A 180 -0.33 0.57 20.86
C PRO A 180 1.18 0.83 20.95
N VAL A 181 1.70 1.21 22.12
CA VAL A 181 3.14 1.47 22.34
C VAL A 181 3.95 0.18 22.19
N VAL A 182 3.50 -0.92 22.83
CA VAL A 182 4.20 -2.22 22.78
C VAL A 182 4.26 -2.75 21.34
N LEU A 183 3.18 -2.61 20.57
CA LEU A 183 3.14 -3.04 19.19
C LEU A 183 3.91 -2.09 18.25
N ALA A 184 3.92 -0.79 18.52
CA ALA A 184 4.57 0.21 17.67
C ALA A 184 6.09 -0.03 17.57
N VAL A 185 6.76 -0.31 18.67
CA VAL A 185 8.22 -0.42 18.69
C VAL A 185 8.74 -1.50 17.71
N PRO A 186 8.34 -2.78 17.80
CA PRO A 186 8.82 -3.79 16.87
C PRO A 186 8.30 -3.55 15.44
N ALA A 187 7.05 -3.11 15.28
CA ALA A 187 6.47 -2.90 13.96
C ALA A 187 7.12 -1.74 13.20
N VAL A 188 7.45 -0.64 13.87
CA VAL A 188 8.21 0.49 13.29
C VAL A 188 9.58 0.01 12.81
N VAL A 189 10.28 -0.80 13.59
CA VAL A 189 11.57 -1.38 13.18
C VAL A 189 11.41 -2.24 11.91
N LEU A 190 10.38 -3.10 11.86
CA LEU A 190 10.12 -3.96 10.69
C LEU A 190 9.79 -3.13 9.45
N TYR A 191 8.93 -2.11 9.57
CA TYR A 191 8.64 -1.18 8.47
C TYR A 191 9.87 -0.38 8.05
N ALA A 192 10.70 0.08 8.97
CA ALA A 192 11.93 0.81 8.65
C ALA A 192 12.89 -0.08 7.84
N VAL A 193 13.09 -1.34 8.26
CA VAL A 193 13.91 -2.31 7.51
C VAL A 193 13.30 -2.59 6.13
N ALA A 194 11.99 -2.79 6.05
CA ALA A 194 11.31 -3.02 4.77
C ALA A 194 11.47 -1.80 3.84
N SER A 195 11.22 -0.60 4.35
CA SER A 195 11.36 0.66 3.58
C SER A 195 12.78 0.88 3.09
N TRP A 196 13.79 0.62 3.95
CA TRP A 196 15.19 0.70 3.56
C TRP A 196 15.53 -0.24 2.40
N ARG A 197 15.07 -1.51 2.46
CA ARG A 197 15.27 -2.47 1.37
C ARG A 197 14.57 -2.04 0.09
N TYR A 198 13.32 -1.53 0.17
CA TYR A 198 12.61 -0.99 -0.99
C TYR A 198 13.28 0.26 -1.56
N ALA A 199 13.84 1.13 -0.73
CA ALA A 199 14.61 2.29 -1.18
C ALA A 199 15.86 1.87 -1.98
N HIS A 200 16.57 0.83 -1.52
CA HIS A 200 17.70 0.27 -2.27
C HIS A 200 17.26 -0.31 -3.61
N LEU A 201 16.17 -1.05 -3.62
CA LEU A 201 15.63 -1.65 -4.82
C LEU A 201 15.17 -0.57 -5.83
N TRP A 202 14.51 0.48 -5.33
CA TRP A 202 14.12 1.63 -6.15
C TRP A 202 15.32 2.37 -6.74
N ARG A 203 16.40 2.53 -5.97
CA ARG A 203 17.63 3.17 -6.50
C ARG A 203 18.23 2.40 -7.68
N ALA A 204 18.13 1.07 -7.66
CA ALA A 204 18.63 0.21 -8.73
C ALA A 204 17.69 0.18 -9.94
N ARG A 205 16.36 0.04 -9.72
CA ARG A 205 15.39 -0.21 -10.80
C ARG A 205 14.63 1.03 -11.26
N ARG A 206 14.54 2.07 -10.42
CA ARG A 206 13.81 3.34 -10.67
C ARG A 206 12.32 3.18 -10.97
N GLU A 207 11.71 2.07 -10.61
CA GLU A 207 10.30 1.80 -10.78
C GLU A 207 9.45 2.60 -9.77
N GLY A 208 8.42 3.29 -10.27
CA GLY A 208 7.56 4.16 -9.43
C GLY A 208 6.81 3.40 -8.34
N VAL A 209 6.40 2.16 -8.58
CA VAL A 209 5.70 1.32 -7.60
C VAL A 209 6.60 1.00 -6.39
N LEU A 210 7.91 0.82 -6.57
CA LEU A 210 8.83 0.56 -5.47
C LEU A 210 8.97 1.79 -4.55
N LEU A 211 9.00 3.00 -5.14
CA LEU A 211 8.99 4.24 -4.36
C LEU A 211 7.67 4.42 -3.61
N ALA A 212 6.54 4.11 -4.26
CA ALA A 212 5.22 4.18 -3.63
C ALA A 212 5.10 3.23 -2.43
N VAL A 213 5.55 1.97 -2.56
CA VAL A 213 5.56 0.99 -1.45
C VAL A 213 6.51 1.43 -0.34
N CYS A 214 7.72 1.90 -0.68
CA CYS A 214 8.68 2.43 0.28
C CYS A 214 8.07 3.56 1.12
N THR A 215 7.50 4.58 0.45
CA THR A 215 6.86 5.72 1.12
C THR A 215 5.68 5.28 1.97
N ALA A 216 4.83 4.41 1.44
CA ALA A 216 3.66 3.91 2.16
C ALA A 216 4.04 3.15 3.44
N TYR A 217 5.10 2.34 3.44
CA TYR A 217 5.57 1.65 4.65
C TYR A 217 6.12 2.62 5.70
N ILE A 218 6.76 3.72 5.29
CA ILE A 218 7.16 4.78 6.23
C ILE A 218 5.92 5.43 6.85
N LEU A 219 4.90 5.77 6.04
CA LEU A 219 3.66 6.35 6.55
C LEU A 219 2.90 5.40 7.50
N LEU A 220 2.94 4.08 7.27
CA LEU A 220 2.39 3.10 8.22
C LEU A 220 3.17 3.05 9.53
N ALA A 221 4.50 3.21 9.48
CA ALA A 221 5.32 3.33 10.69
C ALA A 221 4.99 4.61 11.46
N GLU A 222 4.85 5.74 10.78
CA GLU A 222 4.44 7.02 11.37
C GLU A 222 3.03 6.95 11.97
N ALA A 223 2.11 6.29 11.30
CA ALA A 223 0.77 6.05 11.84
C ALA A 223 0.80 5.29 13.18
N LEU A 224 1.68 4.27 13.32
CA LEU A 224 1.88 3.57 14.59
C LEU A 224 2.42 4.49 15.68
N VAL A 225 3.36 5.38 15.34
CA VAL A 225 3.88 6.38 16.28
C VAL A 225 2.77 7.33 16.72
N ALA A 226 1.95 7.83 15.78
CA ALA A 226 0.83 8.69 16.10
C ALA A 226 -0.23 7.96 16.96
N MET A 227 -0.56 6.69 16.66
CA MET A 227 -1.46 5.88 17.48
C MET A 227 -0.96 5.68 18.92
N ALA A 228 0.37 5.58 19.08
CA ALA A 228 0.99 5.37 20.39
C ALA A 228 1.06 6.64 21.24
N LEU A 229 1.15 7.82 20.62
CA LEU A 229 1.43 9.10 21.28
C LEU A 229 0.24 10.06 21.33
N ALA A 230 -0.67 9.99 20.35
CA ALA A 230 -1.74 10.97 20.21
C ALA A 230 -2.93 10.65 21.12
N PRO A 231 -3.42 11.62 21.91
CA PRO A 231 -4.61 11.45 22.71
C PRO A 231 -5.86 11.31 21.84
N THR A 232 -6.72 10.38 22.17
CA THR A 232 -7.95 10.06 21.41
C THR A 232 -8.85 11.29 21.19
N TRP A 233 -9.42 11.41 19.99
CA TRP A 233 -10.30 12.49 19.56
C TRP A 233 -9.65 13.89 19.47
N ARG A 234 -8.32 13.97 19.42
CA ARG A 234 -7.63 15.21 19.10
C ARG A 234 -7.19 15.26 17.64
N VAL A 235 -6.78 16.45 17.16
CA VAL A 235 -6.31 16.60 15.77
C VAL A 235 -5.13 15.68 15.48
N SER A 236 -4.19 15.53 16.41
CA SER A 236 -3.07 14.57 16.33
C SER A 236 -3.52 13.12 16.19
N TRP A 237 -4.65 12.74 16.82
CA TRP A 237 -5.24 11.42 16.68
C TRP A 237 -5.84 11.19 15.28
N TRP A 238 -6.41 12.22 14.65
CA TRP A 238 -6.92 12.12 13.29
C TRP A 238 -5.81 11.95 12.25
N GLU A 239 -4.59 12.38 12.57
CA GLU A 239 -3.44 12.30 11.67
C GLU A 239 -3.17 10.89 11.18
N TRP A 240 -3.17 9.88 12.05
CA TRP A 240 -2.89 8.51 11.63
C TRP A 240 -3.94 7.93 10.68
N HIS A 241 -5.19 8.39 10.73
CA HIS A 241 -6.21 8.02 9.75
C HIS A 241 -5.85 8.55 8.35
N VAL A 242 -5.38 9.78 8.29
CA VAL A 242 -4.92 10.41 7.04
C VAL A 242 -3.69 9.69 6.52
N LEU A 243 -2.73 9.33 7.38
CA LEU A 243 -1.53 8.59 6.99
C LEU A 243 -1.88 7.23 6.37
N LEU A 244 -2.80 6.49 6.97
CA LEU A 244 -3.30 5.23 6.41
C LEU A 244 -3.95 5.44 5.04
N LEU A 245 -4.83 6.43 4.90
CA LEU A 245 -5.48 6.75 3.63
C LEU A 245 -4.46 7.08 2.53
N VAL A 246 -3.48 7.93 2.85
CA VAL A 246 -2.41 8.30 1.91
C VAL A 246 -1.56 7.10 1.54
N ALA A 247 -1.17 6.25 2.52
CA ALA A 247 -0.39 5.05 2.27
C ALA A 247 -1.13 4.08 1.32
N PHE A 248 -2.43 3.84 1.55
CA PHE A 248 -3.26 3.00 0.68
C PHE A 248 -3.38 3.60 -0.72
N GLY A 249 -3.61 4.92 -0.83
CA GLY A 249 -3.71 5.63 -2.09
C GLY A 249 -2.42 5.56 -2.92
N LEU A 250 -1.26 5.73 -2.29
CA LEU A 250 0.05 5.64 -2.96
C LEU A 250 0.27 4.28 -3.61
N VAL A 251 0.00 3.19 -2.87
CA VAL A 251 0.20 1.84 -3.41
C VAL A 251 -0.82 1.53 -4.49
N ALA A 252 -2.09 1.91 -4.32
CA ALA A 252 -3.12 1.71 -5.34
C ALA A 252 -2.78 2.43 -6.65
N VAL A 253 -2.35 3.70 -6.58
CA VAL A 253 -1.93 4.47 -7.75
C VAL A 253 -0.65 3.90 -8.36
N GLY A 254 0.33 3.52 -7.53
CA GLY A 254 1.58 2.91 -7.99
C GLY A 254 1.34 1.59 -8.74
N ALA A 255 0.54 0.70 -8.17
CA ALA A 255 0.17 -0.57 -8.78
C ALA A 255 -0.60 -0.36 -10.10
N ARG A 256 -1.59 0.56 -10.11
CA ARG A 256 -2.36 0.86 -11.32
C ARG A 256 -1.47 1.38 -12.46
N ARG A 257 -0.53 2.27 -12.15
CA ARG A 257 0.41 2.80 -13.16
C ARG A 257 1.30 1.69 -13.72
N SER A 258 1.89 0.86 -12.85
CA SER A 258 2.70 -0.28 -13.29
C SER A 258 1.93 -1.23 -14.20
N TRP A 259 0.67 -1.56 -13.87
CA TRP A 259 -0.16 -2.41 -14.72
C TRP A 259 -0.55 -1.77 -16.05
N HIS A 260 -0.74 -0.46 -16.11
CA HIS A 260 -0.94 0.25 -17.37
C HIS A 260 0.30 0.20 -18.24
N GLU A 261 1.48 0.47 -17.67
CA GLU A 261 2.75 0.43 -18.41
C GLU A 261 3.02 -0.96 -18.97
N GLU A 262 2.80 -2.04 -18.17
CA GLU A 262 2.92 -3.42 -18.65
C GLU A 262 1.91 -3.76 -19.76
N ARG A 263 0.69 -3.28 -19.65
CA ARG A 263 -0.38 -3.53 -20.65
C ARG A 263 -0.06 -2.82 -21.98
N PHE A 264 0.48 -1.62 -21.94
CA PHE A 264 0.94 -0.92 -23.13
C PHE A 264 2.22 -1.53 -23.71
N ALA A 265 3.16 -1.97 -22.87
CA ALA A 265 4.33 -2.71 -23.33
C ALA A 265 3.93 -3.99 -24.07
N ALA A 266 2.91 -4.71 -23.58
CA ALA A 266 2.37 -5.90 -24.26
C ALA A 266 1.68 -5.59 -25.60
N LEU A 267 1.17 -4.38 -25.81
CA LEU A 267 0.59 -3.94 -27.08
C LEU A 267 1.66 -3.59 -28.15
N TYR A 268 2.86 -3.18 -27.69
CA TYR A 268 3.97 -2.82 -28.59
C TYR A 268 5.03 -3.91 -28.70
N LEU A 269 5.04 -4.87 -27.75
CA LEU A 269 5.99 -5.96 -27.71
C LEU A 269 5.18 -7.25 -27.51
N GLU A 270 4.66 -7.82 -28.59
CA GLU A 270 4.12 -9.17 -28.53
C GLU A 270 5.17 -10.09 -27.91
N ASP A 271 4.84 -10.68 -26.74
CA ASP A 271 5.64 -11.71 -26.04
C ASP A 271 6.90 -11.32 -25.23
N THR A 272 6.95 -10.18 -24.56
CA THR A 272 7.98 -10.00 -23.51
C THR A 272 7.44 -10.25 -22.10
N THR A 273 7.33 -11.50 -21.70
CA THR A 273 7.42 -11.88 -20.29
C THR A 273 8.82 -11.54 -19.78
N ALA A 274 8.89 -10.90 -18.60
CA ALA A 274 10.14 -10.52 -17.94
C ALA A 274 11.09 -11.73 -17.77
N GLY A 275 12.03 -11.86 -18.68
CA GLY A 275 13.08 -12.85 -18.73
C GLY A 275 13.97 -12.52 -19.92
N HIS A 276 15.28 -12.72 -19.78
CA HIS A 276 16.19 -12.64 -20.92
C HIS A 276 15.68 -13.63 -21.98
N ARG A 277 15.16 -13.07 -23.09
CA ARG A 277 14.89 -13.84 -24.31
C ARG A 277 15.90 -13.42 -25.37
N GLU A 278 16.55 -14.36 -25.98
CA GLU A 278 17.24 -14.13 -27.23
C GLU A 278 16.18 -13.85 -28.29
N ALA A 279 16.17 -12.62 -28.81
CA ALA A 279 15.31 -12.21 -29.90
C ALA A 279 16.15 -12.02 -31.15
N SER A 280 15.78 -12.69 -32.23
CA SER A 280 16.30 -12.40 -33.55
C SER A 280 15.41 -11.36 -34.22
N VAL A 281 15.96 -10.21 -34.58
CA VAL A 281 15.25 -9.16 -35.33
C VAL A 281 15.57 -9.30 -36.80
N LEU A 282 14.57 -9.60 -37.63
CA LEU A 282 14.69 -9.64 -39.07
C LEU A 282 14.19 -8.30 -39.64
N PHE A 283 15.05 -7.60 -40.32
CA PHE A 283 14.67 -6.47 -41.16
C PHE A 283 14.54 -6.96 -42.60
N ALA A 284 13.34 -6.91 -43.16
CA ALA A 284 13.07 -7.21 -44.56
C ALA A 284 12.50 -5.96 -45.23
N ASP A 285 13.06 -5.59 -46.33
CA ASP A 285 12.57 -4.53 -47.20
C ASP A 285 12.31 -5.09 -48.61
N LEU A 286 11.29 -4.54 -49.28
CA LEU A 286 10.94 -4.94 -50.62
C LEU A 286 11.80 -4.11 -51.60
N GLN A 287 12.76 -4.76 -52.23
CA GLN A 287 13.59 -4.14 -53.23
C GLN A 287 12.76 -3.53 -54.37
N GLY A 288 12.87 -2.25 -54.59
CA GLY A 288 12.18 -1.53 -55.63
C GLY A 288 10.73 -1.11 -55.28
N PHE A 289 10.28 -1.30 -54.02
CA PHE A 289 8.93 -0.92 -53.59
C PHE A 289 8.65 0.58 -53.78
N THR A 290 9.60 1.45 -53.54
CA THR A 290 9.43 2.90 -53.74
C THR A 290 9.15 3.22 -55.21
N THR A 291 9.96 2.68 -56.13
CA THR A 291 9.76 2.86 -57.58
C THR A 291 8.44 2.27 -58.04
N PHE A 292 8.09 1.05 -57.53
CA PHE A 292 6.82 0.42 -57.86
C PHE A 292 5.64 1.26 -57.35
N SER A 293 5.69 1.81 -56.15
CA SER A 293 4.60 2.62 -55.55
C SER A 293 4.45 4.00 -56.21
N GLU A 294 5.51 4.53 -56.83
CA GLU A 294 5.44 5.78 -57.61
C GLU A 294 4.85 5.58 -58.99
N ASP A 295 5.04 4.41 -59.57
CA ASP A 295 4.63 4.10 -60.94
C ASP A 295 3.21 3.44 -61.03
N HIS A 296 2.60 3.08 -59.89
CA HIS A 296 1.33 2.35 -59.87
C HIS A 296 0.25 3.08 -59.05
N PRO A 297 -1.04 2.98 -59.44
CA PRO A 297 -2.13 3.52 -58.65
C PRO A 297 -2.18 2.91 -57.25
N SER A 298 -2.54 3.70 -56.25
CA SER A 298 -2.58 3.28 -54.85
C SER A 298 -3.46 2.02 -54.58
N ALA A 299 -4.44 1.72 -55.43
CA ALA A 299 -5.24 0.50 -55.33
C ALA A 299 -4.48 -0.76 -55.73
N GLU A 300 -3.46 -0.68 -56.57
CA GLU A 300 -2.60 -1.81 -56.97
C GLU A 300 -1.43 -1.99 -55.99
N VAL A 301 -1.03 -0.93 -55.30
CA VAL A 301 0.03 -0.97 -54.27
C VAL A 301 -0.46 -1.62 -52.98
N THR A 302 -1.77 -1.61 -52.71
CA THR A 302 -2.39 -2.11 -51.49
C THR A 302 -3.15 -3.44 -51.65
N ALA A 303 -3.20 -3.99 -52.87
CA ALA A 303 -3.80 -5.28 -53.17
C ALA A 303 -2.79 -6.42 -52.93
#